data_527b204e929384f91b076c9f3ef183e0
#
_entry.id   527b204e929384f91b076c9f3ef183e0
#
_cell.length_a   1.000
_cell.length_b   1.000
_cell.length_c   1.000
_cell.angle_alpha   90.00
_cell.angle_beta   90.00
_cell.angle_gamma   90.00
#
_symmetry.space_group_name_H-M   'P 1'
#
loop_
_entity.id
_entity.type
_entity.pdbx_description
1 polymer ?
#
loop_
_entity_poly.entity_id
_entity_poly.type
_entity_poly.pdbx_seq_one_letter_code
_entity_poly.pdbx_strand_id
1 'polypeptide(L)'
;MKHKGSCHCGAIEIELETDRLPKNQVVGACQCSFCRKHNARTFSDPKARAVLIARMPEHVQLYTFGLMTSQQIVCRRCGVYVAMLLSEGDSVWSVINLDTLDDRALFTQAAEPRDWSAEDRATRIARRKARWTPTNLIGWPASASG
;
A
#
# COMPACT_ATOMS: atom_id res chain seq x y z
N MET A 1 11.45 -13.52 -4.32
CA MET A 1 10.20 -13.88 -4.96
C MET A 1 9.48 -12.61 -5.40
N LYS A 2 9.08 -12.56 -6.66
CA LYS A 2 8.43 -11.38 -7.23
C LYS A 2 6.93 -11.61 -7.42
N HIS A 3 6.14 -10.63 -7.02
CA HIS A 3 4.70 -10.61 -7.23
C HIS A 3 4.35 -9.38 -8.07
N LYS A 4 3.40 -9.54 -8.96
CA LYS A 4 2.89 -8.44 -9.79
C LYS A 4 1.40 -8.30 -9.59
N GLY A 5 0.92 -7.09 -9.79
CA GLY A 5 -0.49 -6.80 -9.72
C GLY A 5 -0.81 -5.44 -10.32
N SER A 6 -2.06 -5.06 -10.23
CA SER A 6 -2.52 -3.77 -10.73
C SER A 6 -3.88 -3.42 -10.13
N CYS A 7 -4.32 -2.17 -10.33
CA CYS A 7 -5.73 -1.85 -10.25
C CYS A 7 -6.48 -2.61 -11.35
N HIS A 8 -7.80 -2.59 -11.31
CA HIS A 8 -8.59 -3.39 -12.26
C HIS A 8 -8.34 -3.04 -13.72
N CYS A 9 -8.22 -1.76 -14.05
CA CYS A 9 -8.01 -1.33 -15.44
C CYS A 9 -6.54 -1.32 -15.90
N GLY A 10 -5.59 -1.56 -15.00
CA GLY A 10 -4.16 -1.57 -15.32
C GLY A 10 -3.48 -0.21 -15.34
N ALA A 11 -4.17 0.88 -15.03
CA ALA A 11 -3.57 2.21 -15.01
C ALA A 11 -2.48 2.37 -13.95
N ILE A 12 -2.57 1.61 -12.86
CA ILE A 12 -1.58 1.60 -11.77
C ILE A 12 -1.14 0.16 -11.56
N GLU A 13 0.16 -0.10 -11.74
CA GLU A 13 0.75 -1.42 -11.57
C GLU A 13 1.58 -1.50 -10.28
N ILE A 14 1.73 -2.71 -9.78
CA ILE A 14 2.49 -3.02 -8.57
C ILE A 14 3.49 -4.12 -8.88
N GLU A 15 4.73 -3.93 -8.44
CA GLU A 15 5.72 -5.00 -8.36
C GLU A 15 6.18 -5.09 -6.91
N LEU A 16 6.22 -6.29 -6.39
CA LEU A 16 6.61 -6.56 -5.01
C LEU A 16 7.67 -7.66 -4.99
N GLU A 17 8.77 -7.40 -4.31
CA GLU A 17 9.85 -8.38 -4.12
C GLU A 17 10.04 -8.65 -2.65
N THR A 18 9.99 -9.93 -2.27
CA THR A 18 10.12 -10.39 -0.88
C THR A 18 10.79 -11.75 -0.84
N ASP A 19 11.54 -12.01 0.23
CA ASP A 19 12.18 -13.32 0.46
C ASP A 19 11.23 -14.33 1.11
N ARG A 20 10.09 -13.87 1.63
CA ARG A 20 9.12 -14.75 2.29
C ARG A 20 8.17 -15.38 1.28
N LEU A 21 7.87 -16.66 1.50
CA LEU A 21 6.80 -17.33 0.76
C LEU A 21 5.44 -16.72 1.11
N PRO A 22 4.48 -16.70 0.17
CA PRO A 22 3.16 -16.14 0.43
C PRO A 22 2.50 -16.66 1.71
N LYS A 23 2.55 -17.95 1.95
CA LYS A 23 1.97 -18.59 3.15
C LYS A 23 2.62 -18.15 4.48
N ASN A 24 3.83 -17.58 4.41
CA ASN A 24 4.60 -17.14 5.58
C ASN A 24 4.52 -15.62 5.80
N GLN A 25 3.79 -14.90 4.95
CA GLN A 25 3.59 -13.47 5.10
C GLN A 25 2.56 -13.19 6.19
N VAL A 26 2.79 -12.10 6.93
CA VAL A 26 1.77 -11.56 7.81
C VAL A 26 0.82 -10.72 6.96
N VAL A 27 -0.45 -11.11 6.95
CA VAL A 27 -1.50 -10.36 6.26
C VAL A 27 -2.23 -9.53 7.29
N GLY A 28 -2.28 -8.22 7.08
CA GLY A 28 -2.96 -7.30 7.98
C GLY A 28 -4.38 -6.99 7.53
N ALA A 29 -5.24 -6.67 8.49
CA ALA A 29 -6.55 -6.07 8.26
C ALA A 29 -6.60 -4.78 9.07
N CYS A 30 -6.20 -3.68 8.46
CA CYS A 30 -6.23 -2.37 9.10
C CYS A 30 -7.66 -2.00 9.47
N GLN A 31 -7.87 -1.59 10.72
CA GLN A 31 -9.20 -1.31 11.26
C GLN A 31 -9.63 0.15 11.12
N CYS A 32 -8.88 0.98 10.41
CA CYS A 32 -9.33 2.32 10.07
C CYS A 32 -10.59 2.25 9.18
N SER A 33 -11.41 3.30 9.23
CA SER A 33 -12.69 3.31 8.51
C SER A 33 -12.52 3.15 6.99
N PHE A 34 -11.45 3.68 6.43
CA PHE A 34 -11.16 3.54 5.00
C PHE A 34 -10.89 2.10 4.60
N CYS A 35 -9.95 1.43 5.31
CA CYS A 35 -9.61 0.03 5.01
C CYS A 35 -10.77 -0.92 5.25
N ARG A 36 -11.56 -0.66 6.29
CA ARG A 36 -12.76 -1.48 6.57
C ARG A 36 -13.80 -1.38 5.47
N LYS A 37 -14.00 -0.19 4.90
CA LYS A 37 -14.95 -0.01 3.79
C LYS A 37 -14.49 -0.68 2.50
N HIS A 38 -13.20 -0.91 2.35
CA HIS A 38 -12.63 -1.66 1.23
C HIS A 38 -12.46 -3.15 1.54
N ASN A 39 -12.70 -3.57 2.78
CA ASN A 39 -12.40 -4.93 3.22
C ASN A 39 -10.97 -5.36 2.86
N ALA A 40 -10.03 -4.45 3.01
CA ALA A 40 -8.68 -4.62 2.49
C ALA A 40 -7.85 -5.58 3.34
N ARG A 41 -7.18 -6.51 2.66
CA ARG A 41 -6.06 -7.27 3.22
C ARG A 41 -4.79 -6.54 2.83
N THR A 42 -3.89 -6.33 3.77
CA THR A 42 -2.72 -5.49 3.55
C THR A 42 -1.42 -6.25 3.72
N PHE A 43 -0.45 -5.86 2.91
CA PHE A 43 0.91 -6.35 2.98
C PHE A 43 1.85 -5.20 3.33
N SER A 44 2.71 -5.43 4.32
CA SER A 44 3.88 -4.58 4.56
C SER A 44 5.00 -5.44 5.16
N ASP A 45 6.22 -5.22 4.68
CA ASP A 45 7.41 -5.88 5.18
C ASP A 45 8.60 -4.94 4.95
N PRO A 46 9.28 -4.48 6.01
CA PRO A 46 10.41 -3.54 5.85
C PRO A 46 11.60 -4.16 5.11
N LYS A 47 11.65 -5.47 4.99
CA LYS A 47 12.70 -6.20 4.24
C LYS A 47 12.32 -6.40 2.77
N ALA A 48 11.08 -6.19 2.40
CA ALA A 48 10.62 -6.25 1.01
C ALA A 48 10.95 -4.96 0.26
N ARG A 49 10.66 -4.97 -1.04
CA ARG A 49 10.73 -3.79 -1.90
C ARG A 49 9.51 -3.75 -2.79
N ALA A 50 8.95 -2.58 -2.95
CA ALA A 50 7.81 -2.38 -3.83
C ALA A 50 8.13 -1.32 -4.88
N VAL A 51 7.54 -1.48 -6.05
CA VAL A 51 7.53 -0.47 -7.11
C VAL A 51 6.07 -0.23 -7.49
N LEU A 52 5.65 1.00 -7.46
CA LEU A 52 4.33 1.41 -7.92
C LEU A 52 4.50 2.21 -9.20
N ILE A 53 3.86 1.75 -10.27
CA ILE A 53 4.03 2.28 -11.61
C ILE A 53 2.71 2.92 -12.06
N ALA A 54 2.72 4.23 -12.28
CA ALA A 54 1.58 4.94 -12.84
C ALA A 54 1.69 4.90 -14.38
N ARG A 55 1.06 3.91 -15.00
CA ARG A 55 0.99 3.83 -16.47
C ARG A 55 0.18 4.97 -17.06
N MET A 56 -0.85 5.39 -16.34
CA MET A 56 -1.70 6.53 -16.67
C MET A 56 -1.74 7.47 -15.47
N PRO A 57 -0.77 8.41 -15.34
CA PRO A 57 -0.67 9.29 -14.17
C PRO A 57 -1.92 10.10 -13.86
N GLU A 58 -2.70 10.45 -14.88
CA GLU A 58 -3.96 11.18 -14.74
C GLU A 58 -5.03 10.40 -13.98
N HIS A 59 -4.88 9.08 -13.85
CA HIS A 59 -5.82 8.22 -13.12
C HIS A 59 -5.38 7.94 -11.67
N VAL A 60 -4.23 8.47 -11.25
CA VAL A 60 -3.81 8.37 -9.86
C VAL A 60 -4.56 9.41 -9.03
N GLN A 61 -5.37 8.93 -8.08
CA GLN A 61 -6.03 9.79 -7.11
C GLN A 61 -5.41 9.57 -5.74
N LEU A 62 -5.04 10.69 -5.09
CA LEU A 62 -4.49 10.71 -3.74
C LEU A 62 -5.58 11.17 -2.78
N TYR A 63 -5.89 10.33 -1.80
CA TYR A 63 -6.87 10.64 -0.78
C TYR A 63 -6.19 10.66 0.59
N THR A 64 -6.47 11.66 1.40
CA THR A 64 -5.94 11.79 2.76
C THR A 64 -7.07 12.03 3.74
N PHE A 65 -6.92 11.51 4.95
CA PHE A 65 -7.92 11.69 6.03
C PHE A 65 -7.26 11.52 7.40
N GLY A 66 -8.04 11.76 8.44
CA GLY A 66 -7.59 11.57 9.83
C GLY A 66 -6.42 12.47 10.18
N LEU A 67 -5.32 11.91 10.63
CA LEU A 67 -4.11 12.65 10.99
C LEU A 67 -3.33 13.17 9.79
N MET A 68 -3.78 12.90 8.57
CA MET A 68 -3.15 13.34 7.31
C MET A 68 -1.70 12.88 7.20
N THR A 69 -1.41 11.67 7.68
CA THR A 69 -0.04 11.14 7.75
C THR A 69 0.32 10.26 6.56
N SER A 70 -0.62 9.96 5.68
CA SER A 70 -0.42 9.11 4.51
C SER A 70 -1.36 9.50 3.40
N GLN A 71 -1.05 9.00 2.19
CA GLN A 71 -1.87 9.17 1.00
C GLN A 71 -2.39 7.80 0.58
N GLN A 72 -3.70 7.67 0.45
CA GLN A 72 -4.34 6.48 -0.08
C GLN A 72 -4.41 6.62 -1.58
N ILE A 73 -3.88 5.62 -2.29
CA ILE A 73 -3.82 5.61 -3.75
C ILE A 73 -5.03 4.86 -4.28
N VAL A 74 -5.87 5.57 -5.01
CA VAL A 74 -7.07 5.01 -5.64
C VAL A 74 -7.00 5.30 -7.14
N CYS A 75 -7.30 4.29 -7.94
CA CYS A 75 -7.43 4.52 -9.38
C CYS A 75 -8.69 5.33 -9.67
N ARG A 76 -8.53 6.50 -10.29
CA ARG A 76 -9.65 7.37 -10.63
C ARG A 76 -10.56 6.75 -11.69
N ARG A 77 -10.03 5.87 -12.53
CA ARG A 77 -10.78 5.24 -13.62
C ARG A 77 -11.59 4.04 -13.15
N CYS A 78 -10.99 3.09 -12.45
CA CYS A 78 -11.67 1.85 -12.03
C CYS A 78 -12.07 1.83 -10.56
N GLY A 79 -11.61 2.79 -9.75
CA GLY A 79 -11.99 2.92 -8.34
C GLY A 79 -11.25 2.00 -7.38
N VAL A 80 -10.30 1.19 -7.83
CA VAL A 80 -9.59 0.26 -6.95
C VAL A 80 -8.62 0.99 -6.05
N TYR A 81 -8.70 0.71 -4.74
CA TYR A 81 -7.71 1.10 -3.75
C TYR A 81 -6.46 0.23 -3.92
N VAL A 82 -5.33 0.84 -4.14
CA VAL A 82 -4.08 0.14 -4.49
C VAL A 82 -3.12 0.04 -3.31
N ALA A 83 -2.85 1.14 -2.67
CA ALA A 83 -1.82 1.22 -1.64
C ALA A 83 -1.99 2.47 -0.77
N MET A 84 -1.32 2.45 0.36
CA MET A 84 -1.18 3.60 1.26
C MET A 84 0.28 4.02 1.26
N LEU A 85 0.57 5.31 1.05
CA LEU A 85 1.92 5.84 0.96
C LEU A 85 2.24 6.79 2.10
N LEU A 86 3.47 6.72 2.59
CA LEU A 86 4.11 7.73 3.41
C LEU A 86 5.37 8.21 2.70
N SER A 87 5.46 9.50 2.45
CA SER A 87 6.63 10.11 1.80
C SER A 87 7.33 11.07 2.76
N GLU A 88 8.66 11.03 2.76
CA GLU A 88 9.49 11.97 3.51
C GLU A 88 10.80 12.18 2.75
N GLY A 89 11.04 13.40 2.25
CA GLY A 89 12.16 13.67 1.36
C GLY A 89 12.06 12.79 0.10
N ASP A 90 13.13 12.08 -0.21
CA ASP A 90 13.19 11.17 -1.36
C ASP A 90 12.74 9.74 -1.00
N SER A 91 12.39 9.51 0.25
CA SER A 91 11.99 8.18 0.72
C SER A 91 10.49 8.01 0.70
N VAL A 92 10.06 6.82 0.25
CA VAL A 92 8.64 6.43 0.24
C VAL A 92 8.51 5.05 0.85
N TRP A 93 7.50 4.90 1.69
CA TRP A 93 7.09 3.61 2.26
C TRP A 93 5.63 3.35 1.92
N SER A 94 5.29 2.09 1.75
CA SER A 94 3.91 1.74 1.41
C SER A 94 3.40 0.51 2.14
N VAL A 95 2.08 0.45 2.23
CA VAL A 95 1.30 -0.75 2.51
C VAL A 95 0.50 -1.05 1.26
N ILE A 96 0.63 -2.26 0.75
CA ILE A 96 -0.02 -2.69 -0.48
C ILE A 96 -1.36 -3.35 -0.15
N ASN A 97 -2.39 -3.03 -0.93
CA ASN A 97 -3.61 -3.83 -0.92
C ASN A 97 -3.29 -5.17 -1.58
N LEU A 98 -3.24 -6.21 -0.76
CA LEU A 98 -2.82 -7.55 -1.18
C LEU A 98 -3.69 -8.11 -2.30
N ASP A 99 -4.97 -7.75 -2.32
CA ASP A 99 -5.92 -8.27 -3.31
C ASP A 99 -5.74 -7.68 -4.72
N THR A 100 -4.83 -6.72 -4.88
CA THR A 100 -4.41 -6.22 -6.20
C THR A 100 -3.37 -7.11 -6.87
N LEU A 101 -2.75 -8.04 -6.14
CA LEU A 101 -1.76 -8.95 -6.70
C LEU A 101 -2.43 -10.04 -7.53
N ASP A 102 -1.80 -10.40 -8.65
CA ASP A 102 -2.32 -11.44 -9.56
C ASP A 102 -2.37 -12.81 -8.89
N ASP A 103 -1.41 -13.08 -8.01
CA ASP A 103 -1.30 -14.33 -7.27
C ASP A 103 -1.85 -14.25 -5.84
N ARG A 104 -2.78 -13.34 -5.59
CA ARG A 104 -3.37 -13.14 -4.25
C ARG A 104 -3.90 -14.43 -3.61
N ALA A 105 -4.32 -15.39 -4.41
CA ALA A 105 -4.84 -16.67 -3.92
C ALA A 105 -3.80 -17.50 -3.16
N LEU A 106 -2.51 -17.22 -3.34
CA LEU A 106 -1.44 -17.89 -2.60
C LEU A 106 -1.33 -17.41 -1.15
N PHE A 107 -1.93 -16.28 -0.83
CA PHE A 107 -1.96 -15.72 0.54
C PHE A 107 -3.22 -16.18 1.25
N THR A 108 -3.19 -17.42 1.75
CA THR A 108 -4.38 -18.11 2.28
C THR A 108 -4.62 -17.90 3.76
N GLN A 109 -3.66 -17.32 4.48
CA GLN A 109 -3.77 -17.09 5.92
C GLN A 109 -4.81 -16.02 6.25
N ALA A 110 -5.42 -16.15 7.42
CA ALA A 110 -6.36 -15.16 7.92
C ALA A 110 -5.66 -13.81 8.12
N ALA A 111 -6.33 -12.71 7.76
CA ALA A 111 -5.82 -11.38 8.02
C ALA A 111 -5.91 -11.05 9.51
N GLU A 112 -4.83 -10.48 10.05
CA GLU A 112 -4.76 -10.07 11.46
C GLU A 112 -5.28 -8.63 11.61
N PRO A 113 -6.30 -8.39 12.46
CA PRO A 113 -6.76 -7.03 12.73
C PRO A 113 -5.65 -6.15 13.31
N ARG A 114 -5.53 -4.93 12.77
CA ARG A 114 -4.55 -3.94 13.20
C ARG A 114 -5.27 -2.64 13.52
N ASP A 115 -5.37 -2.30 14.81
CA ASP A 115 -5.98 -1.06 15.27
C ASP A 115 -4.89 -0.13 15.84
N TRP A 116 -4.64 0.95 15.13
CA TRP A 116 -3.65 1.96 15.48
C TRP A 116 -4.29 3.29 15.89
N SER A 117 -5.59 3.28 16.20
CA SER A 117 -6.37 4.50 16.47
C SER A 117 -5.88 5.30 17.66
N ALA A 118 -5.23 4.64 18.64
CA ALA A 118 -4.70 5.30 19.83
C ALA A 118 -3.36 6.01 19.62
N GLU A 119 -2.71 5.82 18.49
CA GLU A 119 -1.42 6.45 18.21
C GLU A 119 -1.58 7.95 17.95
N ASP A 120 -0.61 8.74 18.46
CA ASP A 120 -0.45 10.13 18.01
C ASP A 120 0.26 10.17 16.65
N ARG A 121 0.38 11.38 16.08
CA ARG A 121 0.99 11.58 14.76
C ARG A 121 2.44 11.09 14.71
N ALA A 122 3.26 11.48 15.69
CA ALA A 122 4.69 11.16 15.70
C ALA A 122 4.93 9.65 15.83
N THR A 123 4.23 9.00 16.74
CA THR A 123 4.30 7.55 16.94
C THR A 123 3.90 6.78 15.68
N ARG A 124 2.83 7.23 15.03
CA ARG A 124 2.33 6.61 13.80
C ARG A 124 3.35 6.70 12.67
N ILE A 125 3.92 7.86 12.45
CA ILE A 125 4.95 8.05 11.41
C ILE A 125 6.18 7.18 11.69
N ALA A 126 6.67 7.16 12.93
CA ALA A 126 7.82 6.35 13.31
C ALA A 126 7.56 4.86 13.11
N ARG A 127 6.39 4.36 13.49
CA ARG A 127 6.02 2.96 13.27
C ARG A 127 5.99 2.61 11.79
N ARG A 128 5.41 3.47 10.97
CA ARG A 128 5.29 3.25 9.53
C ARG A 128 6.65 3.18 8.84
N LYS A 129 7.56 4.08 9.17
CA LYS A 129 8.93 4.05 8.64
C LYS A 129 9.66 2.77 9.02
N ALA A 130 9.39 2.22 10.20
CA ALA A 130 10.03 1.00 10.68
C ALA A 130 9.41 -0.27 10.12
N ARG A 131 8.13 -0.25 9.74
CA ARG A 131 7.38 -1.46 9.40
C ARG A 131 6.84 -1.52 7.98
N TRP A 132 6.70 -0.40 7.32
CA TRP A 132 6.19 -0.35 5.95
C TRP A 132 7.27 -0.71 4.95
N THR A 133 6.85 -1.12 3.76
CA THR A 133 7.73 -1.56 2.68
C THR A 133 8.38 -0.36 2.00
N PRO A 134 9.72 -0.29 1.92
CA PRO A 134 10.40 0.70 1.09
C PRO A 134 9.94 0.60 -0.36
N THR A 135 9.62 1.73 -0.97
CA THR A 135 8.88 1.79 -2.23
C THR A 135 9.51 2.80 -3.19
N ASN A 136 9.54 2.45 -4.47
CA ASN A 136 9.87 3.36 -5.56
C ASN A 136 8.62 3.69 -6.36
N LEU A 137 8.51 4.96 -6.77
CA LEU A 137 7.41 5.45 -7.60
C LEU A 137 7.93 5.73 -9.01
N ILE A 138 7.26 5.18 -10.03
CA ILE A 138 7.59 5.39 -11.45
C ILE A 138 6.39 5.99 -12.15
N GLY A 139 6.61 7.11 -12.86
CA GLY A 139 5.57 7.78 -13.63
C GLY A 139 4.55 8.56 -12.82
N TRP A 140 4.80 8.76 -11.53
CA TRP A 140 3.83 9.42 -10.63
C TRP A 140 3.73 10.92 -10.92
N PRO A 141 2.54 11.52 -10.69
CA PRO A 141 2.41 12.98 -10.73
C PRO A 141 3.31 13.64 -9.70
N ALA A 142 3.82 14.83 -10.00
CA ALA A 142 4.70 15.57 -9.08
C ALA A 142 4.08 15.78 -7.69
N SER A 143 2.76 15.92 -7.61
CA SER A 143 2.03 16.09 -6.35
C SER A 143 2.07 14.86 -5.44
N ALA A 144 2.44 13.67 -5.96
CA ALA A 144 2.50 12.43 -5.18
C ALA A 144 3.84 12.25 -4.45
N SER A 145 4.89 12.95 -4.86
CA SER A 145 6.25 12.82 -4.33
C SER A 145 6.63 13.90 -3.31
N GLY A 146 5.69 14.77 -3.00
CA GLY A 146 5.92 15.92 -2.12
C GLY A 146 5.75 15.65 -0.64
#